data_db0bf3f814e6d23453649b76c30f447b
#
_entry.id   db0bf3f814e6d23453649b76c30f447b
#
_cell.length_a   1.000
_cell.length_b   1.000
_cell.length_c   1.000
_cell.angle_alpha   90.00
_cell.angle_beta   90.00
_cell.angle_gamma   90.00
#
_symmetry.space_group_name_H-M   'P 1'
#
loop_
_entity.id
_entity.type
_entity.pdbx_description
1 polymer ?
#
loop_
_entity_poly.entity_id
_entity_poly.type
_entity_poly.pdbx_seq_one_letter_code
_entity_poly.pdbx_strand_id
1 'polypeptide(L)'
;MTIFKATLKRLFRQKLNLLFLIVLPLIFMIIAFSGSNGTAPLKVTIIDNDRTSITEKIINNIKEKAEVNFDGEDTIQDNLINNEIDYAIVIPNGYTESLINGENSIIKTYEAKEGNTSTAIKTSLNNYINILKTFAKNSNGDEEKFYAAVKYYSDGSYKLSYTSIDEGQGNKSKTDTAMGFIVLNLLFSATSATNIILKDREKNVFARLFTTPITRFKYIFQSLLSFLVITFVQITLYFLVFKYVFKFNLGYSPLSLYALFLIFGVFTISLGVFITTHSKDLRVSGTISTLVILPFAMLGGCFWPRDVMPTVLKNISKVIPTTWINASNSNILYGSTLINEMTTIILLLGLSLILLGLSSNKLKNRA
;
A
#
# COMPACT_ATOMS: atom_id res chain seq x y z
N MET A 1 -7.55 -11.02 -38.51
CA MET A 1 -7.06 -11.16 -37.12
C MET A 1 -5.89 -12.17 -36.99
N THR A 2 -5.04 -12.27 -37.97
CA THR A 2 -3.89 -13.21 -38.01
C THR A 2 -2.80 -12.85 -37.00
N ILE A 3 -2.44 -11.55 -36.88
CA ILE A 3 -1.40 -11.07 -35.97
C ILE A 3 -1.85 -11.25 -34.50
N PHE A 4 -3.09 -10.90 -34.18
CA PHE A 4 -3.68 -11.11 -32.86
C PHE A 4 -3.52 -12.58 -32.38
N LYS A 5 -3.98 -13.53 -33.18
CA LYS A 5 -3.86 -14.97 -32.87
C LYS A 5 -2.40 -15.41 -32.73
N ALA A 6 -1.54 -14.94 -33.63
CA ALA A 6 -0.12 -15.27 -33.63
C ALA A 6 0.60 -14.71 -32.38
N THR A 7 0.37 -13.45 -32.04
CA THR A 7 0.94 -12.81 -30.84
C THR A 7 0.43 -13.47 -29.58
N LEU A 8 -0.86 -13.73 -29.46
CA LEU A 8 -1.45 -14.40 -28.32
C LEU A 8 -0.88 -15.82 -28.14
N LYS A 9 -0.80 -16.60 -29.23
CA LYS A 9 -0.20 -17.94 -29.21
C LYS A 9 1.27 -17.91 -28.81
N ARG A 10 2.04 -16.91 -29.25
CA ARG A 10 3.46 -16.73 -28.87
C ARG A 10 3.61 -16.39 -27.39
N LEU A 11 2.75 -15.52 -26.84
CA LEU A 11 2.76 -15.16 -25.44
C LEU A 11 2.42 -16.38 -24.55
N PHE A 12 1.42 -17.17 -24.92
CA PHE A 12 1.06 -18.39 -24.19
C PHE A 12 2.09 -19.52 -24.33
N ARG A 13 2.82 -19.59 -25.45
CA ARG A 13 3.90 -20.59 -25.63
C ARG A 13 5.17 -20.28 -24.81
N GLN A 14 5.37 -19.05 -24.39
CA GLN A 14 6.49 -18.68 -23.53
C GLN A 14 6.16 -19.02 -22.07
N LYS A 15 6.09 -20.32 -21.74
CA LYS A 15 5.68 -20.82 -20.41
C LYS A 15 6.46 -20.18 -19.28
N LEU A 16 7.78 -19.99 -19.41
CA LEU A 16 8.63 -19.30 -18.43
C LEU A 16 8.20 -17.85 -18.25
N ASN A 17 7.92 -17.11 -19.31
CA ASN A 17 7.47 -15.72 -19.19
C ASN A 17 6.11 -15.63 -18.50
N LEU A 18 5.17 -16.52 -18.81
CA LEU A 18 3.87 -16.56 -18.13
C LEU A 18 4.03 -16.92 -16.65
N LEU A 19 4.91 -17.86 -16.32
CA LEU A 19 5.21 -18.21 -14.95
C LEU A 19 5.77 -17.00 -14.19
N PHE A 20 6.74 -16.29 -14.75
CA PHE A 20 7.28 -15.08 -14.15
C PHE A 20 6.27 -13.92 -14.10
N LEU A 21 5.38 -13.82 -15.09
CA LEU A 21 4.39 -12.76 -15.17
C LEU A 21 3.23 -12.91 -14.18
N ILE A 22 2.80 -14.15 -13.93
CA ILE A 22 1.59 -14.44 -13.16
C ILE A 22 1.93 -15.11 -11.82
N VAL A 23 2.75 -16.16 -11.84
CA VAL A 23 2.97 -17.02 -10.67
C VAL A 23 3.95 -16.40 -9.67
N LEU A 24 5.05 -15.83 -10.16
CA LEU A 24 6.06 -15.23 -9.28
C LEU A 24 5.51 -14.10 -8.42
N PRO A 25 4.74 -13.13 -8.95
CA PRO A 25 4.13 -12.10 -8.13
C PRO A 25 3.12 -12.62 -7.11
N LEU A 26 2.37 -13.66 -7.46
CA LEU A 26 1.46 -14.32 -6.52
C LEU A 26 2.23 -15.00 -5.39
N ILE A 27 3.34 -15.67 -5.70
CA ILE A 27 4.22 -16.26 -4.68
C ILE A 27 4.79 -15.18 -3.77
N PHE A 28 5.29 -14.06 -4.32
CA PHE A 28 5.76 -12.93 -3.52
C PHE A 28 4.67 -12.37 -2.62
N MET A 29 3.45 -12.22 -3.13
CA MET A 29 2.31 -11.81 -2.31
C MET A 29 2.01 -12.84 -1.20
N ILE A 30 1.99 -14.13 -1.52
CA ILE A 30 1.77 -15.17 -0.53
C ILE A 30 2.83 -15.06 0.58
N ILE A 31 4.11 -14.95 0.24
CA ILE A 31 5.20 -14.83 1.21
C ILE A 31 5.04 -13.53 2.03
N ALA A 32 4.79 -12.39 1.38
CA ALA A 32 4.66 -11.09 2.04
C ALA A 32 3.48 -11.03 3.03
N PHE A 33 2.37 -11.67 2.70
CA PHE A 33 1.16 -11.63 3.53
C PHE A 33 0.97 -12.86 4.43
N SER A 34 1.61 -14.00 4.16
CA SER A 34 1.61 -15.17 5.06
C SER A 34 2.37 -14.91 6.37
N GLY A 35 3.45 -14.12 6.31
CA GLY A 35 4.18 -13.70 7.49
C GLY A 35 3.44 -12.66 8.36
N SER A 36 2.37 -12.06 7.84
CA SER A 36 1.62 -10.98 8.47
C SER A 36 0.40 -11.46 9.29
N ASN A 37 0.21 -12.76 9.45
CA ASN A 37 -0.87 -13.33 10.27
C ASN A 37 -0.59 -13.33 11.78
N GLY A 38 0.51 -12.72 12.20
CA GLY A 38 0.84 -12.39 13.55
C GLY A 38 1.89 -11.30 13.51
N THR A 39 1.47 -10.04 13.62
CA THR A 39 2.38 -9.09 14.24
C THR A 39 2.67 -9.69 15.62
N ALA A 40 3.92 -10.08 15.86
CA ALA A 40 4.34 -10.38 17.23
C ALA A 40 3.77 -9.26 18.11
N PRO A 41 3.15 -9.57 19.23
CA PRO A 41 2.61 -8.53 20.09
C PRO A 41 3.75 -7.54 20.37
N LEU A 42 3.44 -6.25 20.23
CA LEU A 42 4.42 -5.19 20.51
C LEU A 42 4.94 -5.38 21.93
N LYS A 43 6.24 -5.47 22.07
CA LYS A 43 6.91 -5.58 23.36
C LYS A 43 7.13 -4.19 23.94
N VAL A 44 6.45 -3.89 25.01
CA VAL A 44 6.49 -2.59 25.68
C VAL A 44 7.04 -2.75 27.09
N THR A 45 8.10 -2.05 27.41
CA THR A 45 8.56 -1.94 28.81
C THR A 45 7.91 -0.73 29.46
N ILE A 46 7.32 -0.92 30.64
CA ILE A 46 6.73 0.16 31.42
C ILE A 46 7.43 0.24 32.74
N ILE A 47 7.91 1.45 33.09
CA ILE A 47 8.46 1.79 34.36
C ILE A 47 7.50 2.75 35.06
N ASP A 48 6.85 2.27 36.10
CA ASP A 48 5.91 3.05 36.87
C ASP A 48 6.54 3.41 38.24
N ASN A 49 7.00 4.68 38.34
CA ASN A 49 7.57 5.21 39.59
C ASN A 49 6.50 5.85 40.47
N ASP A 50 5.27 6.05 39.94
CA ASP A 50 4.16 6.68 40.70
C ASP A 50 3.33 5.66 41.50
N ARG A 51 3.16 4.46 40.94
CA ARG A 51 2.51 3.30 41.56
C ARG A 51 1.12 3.60 42.13
N THR A 52 0.32 4.36 41.42
CA THR A 52 -1.05 4.72 41.83
C THR A 52 -2.09 3.87 41.10
N SER A 53 -3.33 3.91 41.56
CA SER A 53 -4.45 3.24 40.86
C SER A 53 -4.72 3.83 39.45
N ILE A 54 -4.28 5.07 39.21
CA ILE A 54 -4.40 5.75 37.92
C ILE A 54 -3.36 5.20 36.94
N THR A 55 -2.10 5.07 37.38
CA THR A 55 -1.03 4.51 36.54
C THR A 55 -1.28 3.05 36.23
N GLU A 56 -1.85 2.28 37.16
CA GLU A 56 -2.28 0.91 36.93
C GLU A 56 -3.33 0.83 35.81
N LYS A 57 -4.30 1.76 35.76
CA LYS A 57 -5.28 1.82 34.67
C LYS A 57 -4.65 2.20 33.33
N ILE A 58 -3.66 3.10 33.31
CA ILE A 58 -2.87 3.40 32.10
C ILE A 58 -2.16 2.13 31.61
N ILE A 59 -1.51 1.41 32.51
CA ILE A 59 -0.81 0.15 32.18
C ILE A 59 -1.78 -0.90 31.63
N ASN A 60 -2.95 -1.06 32.27
CA ASN A 60 -3.95 -2.03 31.81
C ASN A 60 -4.49 -1.70 30.41
N ASN A 61 -4.67 -0.42 30.08
CA ASN A 61 -5.06 -0.01 28.72
C ASN A 61 -4.00 -0.37 27.66
N ILE A 62 -2.72 -0.39 28.05
CA ILE A 62 -1.61 -0.78 27.17
C ILE A 62 -1.50 -2.30 27.06
N LYS A 63 -1.69 -3.04 28.19
CA LYS A 63 -1.69 -4.51 28.23
C LYS A 63 -2.72 -5.15 27.29
N GLU A 64 -3.83 -4.48 27.03
CA GLU A 64 -4.83 -4.96 26.07
C GLU A 64 -4.31 -4.97 24.62
N LYS A 65 -3.22 -4.24 24.31
CA LYS A 65 -2.72 -3.98 22.97
C LYS A 65 -1.28 -4.43 22.71
N ALA A 66 -0.53 -4.71 23.79
CA ALA A 66 0.88 -5.02 23.75
C ALA A 66 1.27 -6.01 24.85
N GLU A 67 2.34 -6.74 24.63
CA GLU A 67 3.01 -7.51 25.67
C GLU A 67 3.83 -6.57 26.53
N VAL A 68 3.45 -6.44 27.81
CA VAL A 68 4.06 -5.49 28.73
C VAL A 68 5.06 -6.21 29.64
N ASN A 69 6.31 -5.76 29.60
CA ASN A 69 7.39 -6.15 30.50
C ASN A 69 7.69 -5.03 31.50
N PHE A 70 8.22 -5.40 32.64
CA PHE A 70 8.62 -4.47 33.70
C PHE A 70 10.12 -4.67 33.97
N ASP A 71 10.95 -3.83 33.34
CA ASP A 71 12.42 -3.84 33.49
C ASP A 71 12.90 -2.55 34.17
N GLY A 72 14.19 -2.51 34.52
CA GLY A 72 14.81 -1.32 35.06
C GLY A 72 15.07 -0.22 34.01
N GLU A 73 15.14 1.04 34.47
CA GLU A 73 15.39 2.18 33.56
C GLU A 73 16.75 2.09 32.84
N ASP A 74 17.73 1.49 33.51
CA ASP A 74 19.10 1.36 33.01
C ASP A 74 19.22 0.42 31.78
N THR A 75 18.27 -0.49 31.61
CA THR A 75 18.27 -1.49 30.51
C THR A 75 17.48 -1.04 29.28
N ILE A 76 16.72 0.06 29.37
CA ILE A 76 15.86 0.52 28.25
C ILE A 76 16.65 0.74 26.96
N GLN A 77 17.79 1.44 27.05
CA GLN A 77 18.56 1.80 25.85
C GLN A 77 19.13 0.56 25.18
N ASP A 78 19.68 -0.37 25.96
CA ASP A 78 20.26 -1.61 25.43
C ASP A 78 19.18 -2.50 24.81
N ASN A 79 18.04 -2.65 25.48
CA ASN A 79 16.92 -3.46 24.99
C ASN A 79 16.29 -2.87 23.71
N LEU A 80 16.25 -1.53 23.58
CA LEU A 80 15.79 -0.86 22.35
C LEU A 80 16.80 -1.04 21.22
N ILE A 81 18.10 -0.92 21.48
CA ILE A 81 19.16 -1.09 20.47
C ILE A 81 19.20 -2.54 19.97
N ASN A 82 19.04 -3.50 20.87
CA ASN A 82 19.02 -4.93 20.57
C ASN A 82 17.71 -5.41 19.96
N ASN A 83 16.69 -4.55 19.81
CA ASN A 83 15.34 -4.87 19.37
C ASN A 83 14.64 -5.93 20.26
N GLU A 84 14.95 -5.97 21.54
CA GLU A 84 14.29 -6.83 22.52
C GLU A 84 12.93 -6.25 22.92
N ILE A 85 12.81 -4.91 22.90
CA ILE A 85 11.58 -4.14 23.09
C ILE A 85 11.38 -3.14 21.95
N ASP A 86 10.11 -2.85 21.63
CA ASP A 86 9.73 -1.91 20.58
C ASP A 86 9.51 -0.49 21.12
N TYR A 87 9.06 -0.39 22.38
CA TYR A 87 8.66 0.86 23.00
C TYR A 87 8.86 0.83 24.52
N ALA A 88 9.25 1.95 25.10
CA ALA A 88 9.34 2.06 26.54
C ALA A 88 8.59 3.31 27.05
N ILE A 89 7.95 3.19 28.20
CA ILE A 89 7.17 4.23 28.86
C ILE A 89 7.67 4.37 30.28
N VAL A 90 8.05 5.59 30.68
CA VAL A 90 8.48 5.91 32.06
C VAL A 90 7.52 6.91 32.64
N ILE A 91 6.80 6.49 33.67
CA ILE A 91 5.88 7.32 34.43
C ILE A 91 6.65 7.86 35.65
N PRO A 92 6.81 9.17 35.76
CA PRO A 92 7.57 9.74 36.88
C PRO A 92 6.77 9.66 38.19
N ASN A 93 7.50 9.69 39.32
CA ASN A 93 6.88 9.82 40.65
C ASN A 93 6.11 11.14 40.78
N GLY A 94 4.95 11.13 41.43
CA GLY A 94 4.07 12.29 41.58
C GLY A 94 3.27 12.64 40.30
N TYR A 95 3.25 11.74 39.29
CA TYR A 95 2.50 11.98 38.05
C TYR A 95 1.00 12.19 38.30
N THR A 96 0.39 11.36 39.12
CA THR A 96 -1.05 11.42 39.41
C THR A 96 -1.40 12.70 40.19
N GLU A 97 -0.58 13.10 41.15
CA GLU A 97 -0.78 14.33 41.93
C GLU A 97 -0.69 15.57 41.03
N SER A 98 0.37 15.66 40.20
CA SER A 98 0.53 16.73 39.22
C SER A 98 -0.62 16.77 38.23
N LEU A 99 -1.13 15.60 37.81
CA LEU A 99 -2.26 15.51 36.88
C LEU A 99 -3.55 16.09 37.51
N ILE A 100 -3.84 15.75 38.78
CA ILE A 100 -5.02 16.24 39.54
C ILE A 100 -4.94 17.76 39.76
N ASN A 101 -3.75 18.27 40.09
CA ASN A 101 -3.51 19.69 40.30
C ASN A 101 -3.48 20.52 39.02
N GLY A 102 -3.57 19.88 37.84
CA GLY A 102 -3.52 20.55 36.55
C GLY A 102 -2.12 21.01 36.13
N GLU A 103 -1.09 20.47 36.78
CA GLU A 103 0.31 20.73 36.46
C GLU A 103 0.77 19.94 35.23
N ASN A 104 1.83 20.43 34.55
CA ASN A 104 2.40 19.75 33.40
C ASN A 104 3.32 18.60 33.84
N SER A 105 2.75 17.43 34.06
CA SER A 105 3.52 16.21 34.20
C SER A 105 3.64 15.50 32.87
N ILE A 106 4.86 15.10 32.51
CA ILE A 106 5.17 14.49 31.19
C ILE A 106 5.59 13.04 31.40
N ILE A 107 4.89 12.13 30.78
CA ILE A 107 5.34 10.74 30.66
C ILE A 107 6.44 10.69 29.59
N LYS A 108 7.63 10.18 29.95
CA LYS A 108 8.73 9.99 29.02
C LYS A 108 8.50 8.71 28.21
N THR A 109 8.74 8.77 26.92
CA THR A 109 8.60 7.62 26.03
C THR A 109 9.86 7.47 25.18
N TYR A 110 10.29 6.22 24.98
CA TYR A 110 11.44 5.88 24.16
C TYR A 110 11.03 4.84 23.11
N GLU A 111 11.61 4.93 21.91
CA GLU A 111 11.36 4.00 20.81
C GLU A 111 12.64 3.66 20.06
N ALA A 112 12.74 2.43 19.58
CA ALA A 112 13.93 1.94 18.87
C ALA A 112 14.09 2.60 17.48
N LYS A 113 12.99 2.95 16.83
CA LYS A 113 12.93 3.57 15.51
C LYS A 113 11.66 4.38 15.34
N GLU A 114 11.75 5.56 14.74
CA GLU A 114 10.55 6.23 14.21
C GLU A 114 9.88 5.31 13.17
N GLY A 115 8.80 4.65 13.57
CA GLY A 115 8.07 3.71 12.72
C GLY A 115 6.59 3.62 13.08
N ASN A 116 5.80 3.06 12.16
CA ASN A 116 4.36 2.89 12.34
C ASN A 116 3.99 1.93 13.48
N THR A 117 4.92 1.13 13.97
CA THR A 117 4.67 0.07 14.95
C THR A 117 4.28 0.65 16.31
N SER A 118 4.95 1.71 16.77
CA SER A 118 4.67 2.38 18.04
C SER A 118 3.51 3.37 17.98
N THR A 119 3.05 3.76 16.77
CA THR A 119 2.02 4.78 16.57
C THR A 119 0.69 4.41 17.23
N ALA A 120 0.29 3.14 17.19
CA ALA A 120 -0.95 2.67 17.81
C ALA A 120 -0.91 2.82 19.35
N ILE A 121 0.23 2.51 19.96
CA ILE A 121 0.42 2.65 21.42
C ILE A 121 0.50 4.11 21.80
N LYS A 122 1.27 4.93 21.07
CA LYS A 122 1.33 6.39 21.27
C LYS A 122 -0.05 7.04 21.22
N THR A 123 -0.84 6.70 20.19
CA THR A 123 -2.19 7.24 20.03
C THR A 123 -3.10 6.80 21.17
N SER A 124 -3.04 5.54 21.58
CA SER A 124 -3.83 5.01 22.69
C SER A 124 -3.46 5.68 24.02
N LEU A 125 -2.16 5.77 24.30
CA LEU A 125 -1.63 6.43 25.50
C LEU A 125 -2.05 7.90 25.54
N ASN A 126 -1.83 8.66 24.45
CA ASN A 126 -2.18 10.07 24.38
C ASN A 126 -3.70 10.30 24.53
N ASN A 127 -4.53 9.45 23.91
CA ASN A 127 -5.97 9.56 24.06
C ASN A 127 -6.41 9.32 25.49
N TYR A 128 -5.86 8.29 26.15
CA TYR A 128 -6.20 8.00 27.53
C TYR A 128 -5.74 9.11 28.49
N ILE A 129 -4.52 9.62 28.30
CA ILE A 129 -4.00 10.77 29.07
C ILE A 129 -4.88 12.01 28.87
N ASN A 130 -5.34 12.30 27.65
CA ASN A 130 -6.22 13.42 27.39
C ASN A 130 -7.59 13.28 28.08
N ILE A 131 -8.12 12.08 28.19
CA ILE A 131 -9.33 11.80 28.96
C ILE A 131 -9.08 12.09 30.46
N LEU A 132 -7.99 11.59 31.03
CA LEU A 132 -7.61 11.84 32.39
C LEU A 132 -7.40 13.34 32.68
N LYS A 133 -6.72 14.07 31.76
CA LYS A 133 -6.57 15.53 31.84
C LYS A 133 -7.91 16.26 31.82
N THR A 134 -8.87 15.76 31.04
CA THR A 134 -10.23 16.34 31.00
C THR A 134 -10.94 16.14 32.35
N PHE A 135 -10.81 14.98 32.97
CA PHE A 135 -11.37 14.73 34.30
C PHE A 135 -10.70 15.59 35.36
N ALA A 136 -9.36 15.67 35.35
CA ALA A 136 -8.61 16.53 36.28
C ALA A 136 -9.05 18.00 36.19
N LYS A 137 -9.16 18.52 34.96
CA LYS A 137 -9.63 19.89 34.73
C LYS A 137 -11.04 20.14 35.26
N ASN A 138 -11.95 19.18 35.11
CA ASN A 138 -13.33 19.33 35.61
C ASN A 138 -13.46 19.08 37.11
N SER A 139 -12.50 18.44 37.72
CA SER A 139 -12.45 18.20 39.18
C SER A 139 -11.94 19.41 39.99
N ASN A 140 -11.31 20.39 39.32
CA ASN A 140 -10.77 21.62 39.95
C ASN A 140 -9.87 21.32 41.15
N GLY A 141 -9.01 20.29 41.09
CA GLY A 141 -8.13 19.87 42.20
C GLY A 141 -8.80 19.02 43.27
N ASP A 142 -10.08 18.69 43.13
CA ASP A 142 -10.80 17.80 44.03
C ASP A 142 -10.50 16.34 43.70
N GLU A 143 -9.68 15.72 44.53
CA GLU A 143 -9.20 14.35 44.34
C GLU A 143 -10.34 13.32 44.33
N GLU A 144 -11.32 13.47 45.21
CA GLU A 144 -12.46 12.55 45.34
C GLU A 144 -13.32 12.57 44.09
N LYS A 145 -13.60 13.76 43.55
CA LYS A 145 -14.32 13.91 42.28
C LYS A 145 -13.54 13.35 41.07
N PHE A 146 -12.23 13.52 41.07
CA PHE A 146 -11.39 12.97 40.03
C PHE A 146 -11.44 11.45 40.01
N TYR A 147 -11.21 10.79 41.17
CA TYR A 147 -11.28 9.34 41.26
C TYR A 147 -12.69 8.80 40.98
N ALA A 148 -13.74 9.50 41.41
CA ALA A 148 -15.12 9.15 41.08
C ALA A 148 -15.36 9.20 39.57
N ALA A 149 -14.89 10.23 38.87
CA ALA A 149 -15.01 10.35 37.43
C ALA A 149 -14.25 9.23 36.68
N VAL A 150 -13.01 8.93 37.10
CA VAL A 150 -12.21 7.85 36.54
C VAL A 150 -12.85 6.49 36.83
N LYS A 151 -13.41 6.27 38.02
CA LYS A 151 -14.14 5.04 38.33
C LYS A 151 -15.39 4.92 37.47
N TYR A 152 -16.17 5.97 37.36
CA TYR A 152 -17.38 6.00 36.54
C TYR A 152 -17.07 5.73 35.05
N TYR A 153 -15.94 6.22 34.57
CA TYR A 153 -15.44 5.94 33.22
C TYR A 153 -15.00 4.47 33.06
N SER A 154 -14.33 3.89 34.04
CA SER A 154 -13.88 2.49 33.98
C SER A 154 -14.99 1.48 34.26
N ASP A 155 -15.94 1.79 35.17
CA ASP A 155 -17.08 0.92 35.47
C ASP A 155 -18.27 1.19 34.55
N GLY A 156 -18.08 2.13 33.64
CA GLY A 156 -19.13 2.80 32.92
C GLY A 156 -20.01 1.93 32.05
N SER A 157 -21.28 2.27 32.10
CA SER A 157 -22.35 1.91 31.19
C SER A 157 -22.09 2.32 29.73
N TYR A 158 -21.03 3.06 29.43
CA TYR A 158 -20.37 3.23 28.15
C TYR A 158 -19.14 2.32 28.12
N LYS A 159 -19.35 1.01 28.03
CA LYS A 159 -18.48 0.26 27.18
C LYS A 159 -18.64 0.94 25.83
N LEU A 160 -17.71 1.82 25.47
CA LEU A 160 -17.33 2.00 24.10
C LEU A 160 -16.83 0.60 23.70
N SER A 161 -17.77 -0.28 23.44
CA SER A 161 -17.54 -1.37 22.53
C SER A 161 -17.12 -0.63 21.29
N TYR A 162 -15.81 -0.43 21.13
CA TYR A 162 -15.22 -0.47 19.82
C TYR A 162 -15.50 -1.92 19.37
N THR A 163 -16.75 -2.20 19.03
CA THR A 163 -16.99 -3.09 17.93
C THR A 163 -16.15 -2.41 16.87
N SER A 164 -14.89 -2.85 16.77
CA SER A 164 -14.16 -2.52 15.60
C SER A 164 -15.10 -2.99 14.49
N ILE A 165 -15.74 -2.05 13.83
CA ILE A 165 -16.12 -2.19 12.44
C ILE A 165 -14.84 -2.64 11.71
N ASP A 166 -13.83 -2.96 12.46
CA ASP A 166 -12.43 -3.18 12.20
C ASP A 166 -12.03 -4.64 11.95
N GLU A 167 -12.96 -5.57 11.94
CA GLU A 167 -12.74 -6.78 11.14
C GLU A 167 -12.54 -6.38 9.66
N GLY A 168 -12.94 -5.16 9.29
CA GLY A 168 -12.73 -4.60 7.97
C GLY A 168 -11.52 -3.69 7.79
N GLN A 169 -11.04 -2.91 8.77
CA GLN A 169 -10.00 -1.90 8.50
C GLN A 169 -8.58 -2.51 8.47
N GLY A 170 -8.22 -3.39 9.37
CA GLY A 170 -6.95 -4.10 9.31
C GLY A 170 -6.83 -4.94 8.02
N ASN A 171 -7.91 -5.58 7.60
CA ASN A 171 -7.97 -6.26 6.31
C ASN A 171 -7.99 -5.31 5.12
N LYS A 172 -8.59 -4.11 5.23
CA LYS A 172 -8.56 -3.09 4.17
C LYS A 172 -7.18 -2.50 3.99
N SER A 173 -6.45 -2.19 5.05
CA SER A 173 -5.06 -1.72 4.95
C SER A 173 -4.14 -2.75 4.29
N LYS A 174 -4.29 -4.03 4.63
CA LYS A 174 -3.58 -5.13 3.96
C LYS A 174 -3.99 -5.23 2.49
N THR A 175 -5.27 -5.08 2.19
CA THR A 175 -5.79 -5.09 0.81
C THR A 175 -5.21 -3.93 0.02
N ASP A 176 -5.17 -2.71 0.58
CA ASP A 176 -4.62 -1.52 -0.09
C ASP A 176 -3.14 -1.70 -0.43
N THR A 177 -2.35 -2.21 0.51
CA THR A 177 -0.93 -2.56 0.27
C THR A 177 -0.80 -3.63 -0.82
N ALA A 178 -1.62 -4.67 -0.79
CA ALA A 178 -1.60 -5.73 -1.79
C ALA A 178 -1.98 -5.23 -3.18
N MET A 179 -2.92 -4.28 -3.28
CA MET A 179 -3.29 -3.61 -4.53
C MET A 179 -2.13 -2.79 -5.09
N GLY A 180 -1.33 -2.12 -4.23
CA GLY A 180 -0.10 -1.44 -4.65
C GLY A 180 0.90 -2.41 -5.32
N PHE A 181 1.05 -3.63 -4.81
CA PHE A 181 1.87 -4.67 -5.45
C PHE A 181 1.29 -5.12 -6.80
N ILE A 182 -0.03 -5.18 -6.97
CA ILE A 182 -0.64 -5.45 -8.29
C ILE A 182 -0.27 -4.33 -9.27
N VAL A 183 -0.37 -3.06 -8.86
CA VAL A 183 0.00 -1.90 -9.69
C VAL A 183 1.44 -2.04 -10.19
N LEU A 184 2.40 -2.30 -9.30
CA LEU A 184 3.79 -2.54 -9.65
C LEU A 184 3.95 -3.71 -10.63
N ASN A 185 3.29 -4.82 -10.34
CA ASN A 185 3.39 -6.01 -11.18
C ASN A 185 2.80 -5.80 -12.58
N LEU A 186 1.67 -5.12 -12.71
CA LEU A 186 1.07 -4.79 -14.00
C LEU A 186 2.01 -3.95 -14.86
N LEU A 187 2.76 -3.02 -14.29
CA LEU A 187 3.75 -2.22 -15.00
C LEU A 187 4.89 -3.09 -15.58
N PHE A 188 5.48 -3.97 -14.76
CA PHE A 188 6.53 -4.87 -15.23
C PHE A 188 6.02 -5.91 -16.23
N SER A 189 4.84 -6.45 -16.00
CA SER A 189 4.19 -7.40 -16.89
C SER A 189 3.93 -6.82 -18.27
N ALA A 190 3.40 -5.61 -18.33
CA ALA A 190 3.10 -4.92 -19.57
C ALA A 190 4.36 -4.69 -20.41
N THR A 191 5.46 -4.22 -19.78
CA THR A 191 6.73 -4.04 -20.49
C THR A 191 7.31 -5.36 -20.97
N SER A 192 7.23 -6.41 -20.15
CA SER A 192 7.67 -7.76 -20.57
C SER A 192 6.85 -8.31 -21.73
N ALA A 193 5.53 -8.14 -21.72
CA ALA A 193 4.67 -8.57 -22.82
C ALA A 193 4.95 -7.79 -24.11
N THR A 194 5.13 -6.48 -24.03
CA THR A 194 5.38 -5.61 -25.19
C THR A 194 6.77 -5.78 -25.79
N ASN A 195 7.73 -6.36 -25.08
CA ASN A 195 9.05 -6.72 -25.59
C ASN A 195 9.00 -7.67 -26.82
N ILE A 196 7.86 -8.31 -27.08
CA ILE A 196 7.65 -9.08 -28.31
C ILE A 196 7.78 -8.21 -29.57
N ILE A 197 7.42 -6.92 -29.48
CA ILE A 197 7.58 -5.94 -30.57
C ILE A 197 9.06 -5.74 -30.90
N LEU A 198 9.91 -5.64 -29.85
CA LEU A 198 11.37 -5.56 -30.04
C LEU A 198 11.93 -6.84 -30.65
N LYS A 199 11.51 -8.01 -30.15
CA LYS A 199 11.91 -9.31 -30.73
C LYS A 199 11.53 -9.44 -32.17
N ASP A 200 10.37 -8.92 -32.59
CA ASP A 200 9.93 -8.92 -33.98
C ASP A 200 10.80 -8.01 -34.86
N ARG A 201 11.25 -6.87 -34.30
CA ARG A 201 12.18 -5.96 -34.97
C ARG A 201 13.58 -6.60 -35.10
N GLU A 202 14.14 -7.14 -34.04
CA GLU A 202 15.48 -7.79 -34.07
C GLU A 202 15.55 -8.98 -35.04
N LYS A 203 14.44 -9.70 -35.19
CA LYS A 203 14.34 -10.86 -36.10
C LYS A 203 13.91 -10.49 -37.54
N ASN A 204 13.92 -9.19 -37.88
CA ASN A 204 13.48 -8.68 -39.19
C ASN A 204 12.08 -9.18 -39.61
N VAL A 205 11.20 -9.46 -38.63
CA VAL A 205 9.82 -9.87 -38.88
C VAL A 205 9.06 -8.75 -39.60
N PHE A 206 9.35 -7.48 -39.24
CA PHE A 206 8.73 -6.32 -39.87
C PHE A 206 9.01 -6.22 -41.36
N ALA A 207 10.26 -6.45 -41.80
CA ALA A 207 10.62 -6.42 -43.20
C ALA A 207 9.80 -7.43 -44.03
N ARG A 208 9.59 -8.62 -43.50
CA ARG A 208 8.77 -9.67 -44.14
C ARG A 208 7.27 -9.42 -44.04
N LEU A 209 6.81 -8.81 -42.92
CA LEU A 209 5.40 -8.57 -42.66
C LEU A 209 4.88 -7.46 -43.61
N PHE A 210 5.67 -6.42 -43.83
CA PHE A 210 5.26 -5.27 -44.64
C PHE A 210 5.41 -5.50 -46.17
N THR A 211 5.91 -6.65 -46.58
CA THR A 211 5.73 -7.12 -47.98
C THR A 211 4.32 -7.67 -48.26
N THR A 212 3.53 -7.89 -47.20
CA THR A 212 2.13 -8.28 -47.29
C THR A 212 1.21 -7.05 -47.13
N PRO A 213 -0.09 -7.13 -47.50
CA PRO A 213 -1.02 -5.98 -47.38
C PRO A 213 -1.42 -5.66 -45.96
N ILE A 214 -0.51 -5.84 -44.98
CA ILE A 214 -0.70 -5.54 -43.57
C ILE A 214 -0.09 -4.17 -43.28
N THR A 215 -0.94 -3.24 -42.87
CA THR A 215 -0.48 -1.90 -42.43
C THR A 215 0.15 -1.93 -41.06
N ARG A 216 1.06 -1.00 -40.79
CA ARG A 216 1.71 -0.84 -39.46
C ARG A 216 0.69 -0.61 -38.34
N PHE A 217 -0.33 0.20 -38.61
CA PHE A 217 -1.44 0.44 -37.68
C PHE A 217 -2.16 -0.86 -37.31
N LYS A 218 -2.45 -1.70 -38.31
CA LYS A 218 -3.10 -3.00 -38.12
C LYS A 218 -2.25 -3.96 -37.28
N TYR A 219 -0.91 -3.92 -37.44
CA TYR A 219 0.01 -4.68 -36.61
C TYR A 219 -0.04 -4.22 -35.15
N ILE A 220 0.15 -2.91 -34.89
CA ILE A 220 0.15 -2.35 -33.53
C ILE A 220 -1.19 -2.61 -32.86
N PHE A 221 -2.30 -2.32 -33.52
CA PHE A 221 -3.64 -2.49 -32.96
C PHE A 221 -3.94 -3.95 -32.57
N GLN A 222 -3.61 -4.91 -33.45
CA GLN A 222 -3.81 -6.32 -33.15
C GLN A 222 -2.86 -6.83 -32.05
N SER A 223 -1.64 -6.31 -31.97
CA SER A 223 -0.70 -6.62 -30.88
C SER A 223 -1.19 -6.05 -29.54
N LEU A 224 -1.67 -4.80 -29.53
CA LEU A 224 -2.28 -4.18 -28.34
C LEU A 224 -3.46 -5.01 -27.82
N LEU A 225 -4.33 -5.46 -28.74
CA LEU A 225 -5.48 -6.30 -28.36
C LEU A 225 -5.02 -7.61 -27.69
N SER A 226 -3.92 -8.19 -28.17
CA SER A 226 -3.34 -9.41 -27.57
C SER A 226 -2.79 -9.15 -26.16
N PHE A 227 -2.14 -8.01 -25.96
CA PHE A 227 -1.62 -7.62 -24.64
C PHE A 227 -2.77 -7.34 -23.67
N LEU A 228 -3.83 -6.67 -24.13
CA LEU A 228 -5.04 -6.42 -23.32
C LEU A 228 -5.69 -7.71 -22.84
N VAL A 229 -5.79 -8.74 -23.69
CA VAL A 229 -6.32 -10.05 -23.29
C VAL A 229 -5.50 -10.68 -22.17
N ILE A 230 -4.16 -10.63 -22.26
CA ILE A 230 -3.30 -11.19 -21.22
C ILE A 230 -3.42 -10.40 -19.92
N THR A 231 -3.42 -9.07 -20.00
CA THR A 231 -3.60 -8.21 -18.84
C THR A 231 -4.97 -8.42 -18.18
N PHE A 232 -6.01 -8.60 -18.98
CA PHE A 232 -7.34 -8.96 -18.49
C PHE A 232 -7.32 -10.28 -17.71
N VAL A 233 -6.74 -11.33 -18.29
CA VAL A 233 -6.59 -12.63 -17.60
C VAL A 233 -5.79 -12.48 -16.31
N GLN A 234 -4.70 -11.73 -16.34
CA GLN A 234 -3.83 -11.48 -15.17
C GLN A 234 -4.58 -10.77 -14.05
N ILE A 235 -5.28 -9.67 -14.35
CA ILE A 235 -6.09 -8.94 -13.36
C ILE A 235 -7.18 -9.84 -12.78
N THR A 236 -7.88 -10.60 -13.63
CA THR A 236 -8.90 -11.55 -13.18
C THR A 236 -8.34 -12.57 -12.20
N LEU A 237 -7.18 -13.15 -12.50
CA LEU A 237 -6.52 -14.11 -11.62
C LEU A 237 -6.13 -13.48 -10.28
N TYR A 238 -5.60 -12.27 -10.27
CA TYR A 238 -5.26 -11.57 -9.02
C TYR A 238 -6.49 -11.33 -8.15
N PHE A 239 -7.59 -10.85 -8.74
CA PHE A 239 -8.83 -10.63 -8.00
C PHE A 239 -9.44 -11.93 -7.45
N LEU A 240 -9.36 -13.03 -8.21
CA LEU A 240 -9.79 -14.34 -7.74
C LEU A 240 -8.95 -14.82 -6.55
N VAL A 241 -7.62 -14.70 -6.65
CA VAL A 241 -6.71 -15.07 -5.56
C VAL A 241 -6.96 -14.20 -4.32
N PHE A 242 -7.16 -12.90 -4.50
CA PHE A 242 -7.47 -11.98 -3.39
C PHE A 242 -8.77 -12.37 -2.67
N LYS A 243 -9.82 -12.67 -3.44
CA LYS A 243 -11.11 -13.02 -2.88
C LYS A 243 -11.14 -14.39 -2.23
N TYR A 244 -10.57 -15.43 -2.88
CA TYR A 244 -10.75 -16.81 -2.47
C TYR A 244 -9.58 -17.37 -1.66
N VAL A 245 -8.34 -16.93 -1.91
CA VAL A 245 -7.16 -17.43 -1.19
C VAL A 245 -6.86 -16.56 0.03
N PHE A 246 -6.72 -15.26 -0.16
CA PHE A 246 -6.38 -14.34 0.93
C PHE A 246 -7.60 -13.85 1.71
N LYS A 247 -8.81 -14.04 1.17
CA LYS A 247 -10.08 -13.56 1.76
C LYS A 247 -10.02 -12.06 2.09
N PHE A 248 -9.32 -11.28 1.25
CA PHE A 248 -9.23 -9.86 1.44
C PHE A 248 -10.57 -9.17 1.25
N ASN A 249 -10.82 -8.16 2.07
CA ASN A 249 -12.01 -7.33 1.92
C ASN A 249 -11.81 -6.36 0.74
N LEU A 250 -12.52 -6.58 -0.35
CA LEU A 250 -12.47 -5.75 -1.57
C LEU A 250 -13.39 -4.52 -1.50
N GLY A 251 -13.82 -4.14 -0.29
CA GLY A 251 -14.68 -2.98 -0.06
C GLY A 251 -16.11 -3.18 -0.52
N TYR A 252 -16.85 -2.06 -0.61
CA TYR A 252 -18.28 -2.07 -0.96
C TYR A 252 -18.54 -2.32 -2.44
N SER A 253 -17.58 -2.03 -3.32
CA SER A 253 -17.76 -2.13 -4.78
C SER A 253 -16.58 -2.85 -5.46
N PRO A 254 -16.47 -4.18 -5.32
CA PRO A 254 -15.38 -4.96 -5.95
C PRO A 254 -15.36 -4.81 -7.47
N LEU A 255 -16.52 -4.61 -8.11
CA LEU A 255 -16.62 -4.42 -9.56
C LEU A 255 -16.01 -3.08 -10.00
N SER A 256 -16.18 -2.02 -9.19
CA SER A 256 -15.55 -0.72 -9.44
C SER A 256 -14.02 -0.81 -9.36
N LEU A 257 -13.50 -1.52 -8.36
CA LEU A 257 -12.06 -1.82 -8.25
C LEU A 257 -11.56 -2.59 -9.47
N TYR A 258 -12.24 -3.65 -9.84
CA TYR A 258 -11.88 -4.45 -11.01
C TYR A 258 -11.85 -3.61 -12.29
N ALA A 259 -12.88 -2.80 -12.53
CA ALA A 259 -12.96 -1.90 -13.68
C ALA A 259 -11.83 -0.85 -13.68
N LEU A 260 -11.50 -0.29 -12.52
CA LEU A 260 -10.39 0.65 -12.35
C LEU A 260 -9.05 0.01 -12.75
N PHE A 261 -8.79 -1.23 -12.30
CA PHE A 261 -7.58 -1.96 -12.68
C PHE A 261 -7.53 -2.33 -14.16
N LEU A 262 -8.66 -2.61 -14.81
CA LEU A 262 -8.72 -2.81 -16.27
C LEU A 262 -8.32 -1.54 -17.03
N ILE A 263 -8.80 -0.37 -16.59
CA ILE A 263 -8.42 0.93 -17.15
C ILE A 263 -6.93 1.19 -16.94
N PHE A 264 -6.42 0.92 -15.75
CA PHE A 264 -4.99 1.01 -15.48
C PHE A 264 -4.17 0.03 -16.33
N GLY A 265 -4.71 -1.15 -16.64
CA GLY A 265 -4.11 -2.11 -17.57
C GLY A 265 -3.90 -1.54 -18.97
N VAL A 266 -4.84 -0.73 -19.46
CA VAL A 266 -4.67 0.00 -20.74
C VAL A 266 -3.48 0.96 -20.68
N PHE A 267 -3.35 1.71 -19.57
CA PHE A 267 -2.23 2.61 -19.35
C PHE A 267 -0.89 1.87 -19.28
N THR A 268 -0.82 0.77 -18.53
CA THR A 268 0.43 0.00 -18.37
C THR A 268 0.92 -0.56 -19.70
N ILE A 269 0.00 -1.06 -20.55
CA ILE A 269 0.34 -1.55 -21.90
C ILE A 269 0.82 -0.39 -22.77
N SER A 270 0.17 0.76 -22.73
CA SER A 270 0.55 1.95 -23.48
C SER A 270 1.96 2.41 -23.13
N LEU A 271 2.28 2.41 -21.82
CA LEU A 271 3.62 2.71 -21.30
C LEU A 271 4.65 1.65 -21.78
N GLY A 272 4.31 0.37 -21.70
CA GLY A 272 5.15 -0.71 -22.16
C GLY A 272 5.45 -0.60 -23.67
N VAL A 273 4.45 -0.32 -24.50
CA VAL A 273 4.64 -0.08 -25.93
C VAL A 273 5.50 1.15 -26.18
N PHE A 274 5.29 2.22 -25.44
CA PHE A 274 6.12 3.43 -25.53
C PHE A 274 7.59 3.12 -25.22
N ILE A 275 7.88 2.44 -24.14
CA ILE A 275 9.26 2.07 -23.76
C ILE A 275 9.88 1.18 -24.83
N THR A 276 9.18 0.13 -25.28
CA THR A 276 9.72 -0.82 -26.25
C THR A 276 9.95 -0.20 -27.62
N THR A 277 9.07 0.67 -28.09
CA THR A 277 9.25 1.36 -29.39
C THR A 277 10.38 2.36 -29.39
N HIS A 278 10.71 2.96 -28.24
CA HIS A 278 11.81 3.89 -28.09
C HIS A 278 13.15 3.21 -27.74
N SER A 279 13.14 1.96 -27.34
CA SER A 279 14.34 1.19 -27.03
C SER A 279 15.05 0.68 -28.29
N LYS A 280 16.37 0.50 -28.20
CA LYS A 280 17.18 -0.05 -29.28
C LYS A 280 17.12 -1.59 -29.29
N ASP A 281 17.21 -2.20 -28.14
CA ASP A 281 17.23 -3.64 -27.91
C ASP A 281 16.54 -4.01 -26.59
N LEU A 282 16.44 -5.31 -26.31
CA LEU A 282 15.77 -5.82 -25.11
C LEU A 282 16.45 -5.40 -23.81
N ARG A 283 17.79 -5.26 -23.81
CA ARG A 283 18.55 -4.84 -22.62
C ARG A 283 18.21 -3.39 -22.27
N VAL A 284 18.27 -2.50 -23.25
CA VAL A 284 17.92 -1.10 -23.08
C VAL A 284 16.46 -0.94 -22.67
N SER A 285 15.53 -1.75 -23.25
CA SER A 285 14.14 -1.76 -22.83
C SER A 285 13.98 -2.12 -21.35
N GLY A 286 14.68 -3.15 -20.88
CA GLY A 286 14.67 -3.56 -19.47
C GLY A 286 15.20 -2.47 -18.55
N THR A 287 16.32 -1.85 -18.89
CA THR A 287 16.92 -0.75 -18.11
C THR A 287 15.97 0.46 -18.00
N ILE A 288 15.42 0.91 -19.14
CA ILE A 288 14.46 2.04 -19.15
C ILE A 288 13.20 1.68 -18.34
N SER A 289 12.69 0.44 -18.50
CA SER A 289 11.53 -0.02 -17.72
C SER A 289 11.80 0.08 -16.22
N THR A 290 12.93 -0.40 -15.75
CA THR A 290 13.29 -0.35 -14.33
C THR A 290 13.46 1.10 -13.85
N LEU A 291 14.14 1.94 -14.61
CA LEU A 291 14.35 3.37 -14.27
C LEU A 291 13.05 4.18 -14.23
N VAL A 292 12.01 3.78 -14.96
CA VAL A 292 10.71 4.45 -14.94
C VAL A 292 9.79 3.83 -13.89
N ILE A 293 9.70 2.50 -13.87
CA ILE A 293 8.71 1.79 -13.05
C ILE A 293 9.04 1.86 -11.55
N LEU A 294 10.31 1.72 -11.17
CA LEU A 294 10.66 1.76 -9.73
C LEU A 294 10.35 3.12 -9.09
N PRO A 295 10.76 4.28 -9.66
CA PRO A 295 10.36 5.58 -9.11
C PRO A 295 8.82 5.76 -9.13
N PHE A 296 8.13 5.31 -10.17
CA PHE A 296 6.66 5.36 -10.20
C PHE A 296 6.05 4.56 -9.06
N ALA A 297 6.55 3.37 -8.79
CA ALA A 297 6.05 2.52 -7.72
C ALA A 297 6.37 3.09 -6.33
N MET A 298 7.61 3.58 -6.13
CA MET A 298 8.04 4.14 -4.86
C MET A 298 7.26 5.41 -4.51
N LEU A 299 7.18 6.36 -5.44
CA LEU A 299 6.48 7.63 -5.24
C LEU A 299 4.96 7.49 -5.34
N GLY A 300 4.49 6.47 -6.06
CA GLY A 300 3.07 6.18 -6.20
C GLY A 300 2.42 5.51 -5.01
N GLY A 301 3.20 5.14 -3.98
CA GLY A 301 2.63 4.52 -2.78
C GLY A 301 2.46 3.00 -2.88
N CYS A 302 3.17 2.31 -3.80
CA CYS A 302 3.06 0.85 -3.93
C CYS A 302 3.80 0.08 -2.81
N PHE A 303 4.84 0.67 -2.21
CA PHE A 303 5.66 0.05 -1.18
C PHE A 303 5.34 0.54 0.23
N TRP A 304 4.98 1.81 0.36
CA TRP A 304 4.65 2.45 1.65
C TRP A 304 3.55 3.50 1.46
N PRO A 305 2.76 3.76 2.51
CA PRO A 305 1.73 4.80 2.48
C PRO A 305 2.33 6.18 2.17
N ARG A 306 1.61 6.98 1.38
CA ARG A 306 2.05 8.33 1.02
C ARG A 306 2.19 9.26 2.22
N ASP A 307 1.50 8.97 3.30
CA ASP A 307 1.46 9.82 4.51
C ASP A 307 2.81 9.92 5.21
N VAL A 308 3.65 8.89 5.09
CA VAL A 308 5.01 8.86 5.65
C VAL A 308 6.06 9.53 4.74
N MET A 309 5.68 10.01 3.55
CA MET A 309 6.61 10.65 2.64
C MET A 309 6.88 12.11 3.04
N PRO A 310 8.14 12.61 2.88
CA PRO A 310 8.45 14.03 2.97
C PRO A 310 7.61 14.88 2.01
N THR A 311 7.31 16.12 2.39
CA THR A 311 6.43 17.03 1.64
C THR A 311 6.87 17.24 0.18
N VAL A 312 8.18 17.31 -0.07
CA VAL A 312 8.74 17.47 -1.42
C VAL A 312 8.38 16.28 -2.30
N LEU A 313 8.60 15.04 -1.82
CA LEU A 313 8.28 13.82 -2.56
C LEU A 313 6.77 13.66 -2.75
N LYS A 314 5.97 14.06 -1.74
CA LYS A 314 4.51 14.09 -1.80
C LYS A 314 3.99 15.00 -2.92
N ASN A 315 4.65 16.15 -3.16
CA ASN A 315 4.29 17.05 -4.25
C ASN A 315 4.68 16.51 -5.62
N ILE A 316 5.87 15.92 -5.74
CA ILE A 316 6.33 15.27 -6.99
C ILE A 316 5.40 14.09 -7.34
N SER A 317 4.97 13.31 -6.35
CA SER A 317 4.12 12.14 -6.59
C SER A 317 2.76 12.49 -7.20
N LYS A 318 2.25 13.71 -7.05
CA LYS A 318 0.95 14.13 -7.60
C LYS A 318 0.84 13.99 -9.12
N VAL A 319 1.95 14.09 -9.85
CA VAL A 319 1.97 13.94 -11.31
C VAL A 319 2.20 12.51 -11.79
N ILE A 320 2.39 11.58 -10.88
CA ILE A 320 2.73 10.19 -11.20
C ILE A 320 1.47 9.33 -11.31
N PRO A 321 1.27 8.59 -12.41
CA PRO A 321 0.07 7.80 -12.64
C PRO A 321 -0.21 6.72 -11.59
N THR A 322 0.85 6.13 -11.01
CA THR A 322 0.71 5.17 -9.91
C THR A 322 0.13 5.78 -8.64
N THR A 323 0.32 7.07 -8.43
CA THR A 323 -0.32 7.80 -7.35
C THR A 323 -1.82 7.91 -7.55
N TRP A 324 -2.24 8.20 -8.79
CA TRP A 324 -3.67 8.34 -9.11
C TRP A 324 -4.41 7.03 -8.93
N ILE A 325 -3.86 5.91 -9.47
CA ILE A 325 -4.50 4.60 -9.31
C ILE A 325 -4.55 4.16 -7.85
N ASN A 326 -3.47 4.34 -7.06
CA ASN A 326 -3.46 3.93 -5.66
C ASN A 326 -4.39 4.79 -4.80
N ALA A 327 -4.49 6.10 -5.05
CA ALA A 327 -5.45 6.96 -4.37
C ALA A 327 -6.90 6.55 -4.69
N SER A 328 -7.23 6.35 -5.97
CA SER A 328 -8.57 5.89 -6.38
C SER A 328 -8.89 4.49 -5.87
N ASN A 329 -7.91 3.59 -5.82
CA ASN A 329 -8.04 2.26 -5.23
C ASN A 329 -8.44 2.36 -3.76
N SER A 330 -7.69 3.15 -2.99
CA SER A 330 -7.99 3.40 -1.57
C SER A 330 -9.38 4.01 -1.39
N ASN A 331 -9.73 5.06 -2.16
CA ASN A 331 -11.04 5.68 -2.11
C ASN A 331 -12.19 4.66 -2.34
N ILE A 332 -12.09 3.83 -3.38
CA ILE A 332 -13.11 2.82 -3.69
C ILE A 332 -13.17 1.75 -2.61
N LEU A 333 -12.02 1.33 -2.08
CA LEU A 333 -11.95 0.36 -0.99
C LEU A 333 -12.70 0.86 0.27
N TYR A 334 -12.62 2.17 0.54
CA TYR A 334 -13.27 2.82 1.69
C TYR A 334 -14.67 3.38 1.41
N GLY A 335 -15.25 3.13 0.25
CA GLY A 335 -16.67 3.39 -0.01
C GLY A 335 -16.98 4.33 -1.17
N SER A 336 -15.99 4.85 -1.88
CA SER A 336 -16.20 5.61 -3.11
C SER A 336 -16.69 4.72 -4.25
N THR A 337 -17.25 5.32 -5.28
CA THR A 337 -17.69 4.64 -6.50
C THR A 337 -16.77 4.98 -7.67
N LEU A 338 -16.79 4.15 -8.72
CA LEU A 338 -16.01 4.40 -9.93
C LEU A 338 -16.33 5.77 -10.58
N ILE A 339 -17.55 6.24 -10.44
CA ILE A 339 -18.00 7.53 -10.98
C ILE A 339 -17.28 8.70 -10.29
N ASN A 340 -17.02 8.60 -9.00
CA ASN A 340 -16.30 9.63 -8.25
C ASN A 340 -14.81 9.71 -8.64
N GLU A 341 -14.27 8.66 -9.26
CA GLU A 341 -12.87 8.56 -9.70
C GLU A 341 -12.69 8.89 -11.19
N MET A 342 -13.68 9.54 -11.82
CA MET A 342 -13.65 9.89 -13.25
C MET A 342 -12.43 10.72 -13.64
N THR A 343 -11.97 11.61 -12.78
CA THR A 343 -10.75 12.40 -13.03
C THR A 343 -9.53 11.50 -13.26
N THR A 344 -9.33 10.51 -12.41
CA THR A 344 -8.24 9.52 -12.55
C THR A 344 -8.41 8.72 -13.85
N ILE A 345 -9.61 8.30 -14.17
CA ILE A 345 -9.90 7.55 -15.40
C ILE A 345 -9.54 8.37 -16.63
N ILE A 346 -9.98 9.63 -16.70
CA ILE A 346 -9.71 10.53 -17.83
C ILE A 346 -8.20 10.78 -17.97
N LEU A 347 -7.50 11.02 -16.86
CA LEU A 347 -6.05 11.22 -16.85
C LEU A 347 -5.29 9.98 -17.35
N LEU A 348 -5.65 8.79 -16.87
CA LEU A 348 -5.01 7.53 -17.29
C LEU A 348 -5.26 7.23 -18.77
N LEU A 349 -6.50 7.38 -19.24
CA LEU A 349 -6.85 7.15 -20.65
C LEU A 349 -6.22 8.21 -21.57
N GLY A 350 -6.24 9.48 -21.16
CA GLY A 350 -5.61 10.58 -21.91
C GLY A 350 -4.10 10.36 -22.06
N LEU A 351 -3.42 10.02 -20.97
CA LEU A 351 -1.99 9.69 -21.01
C LEU A 351 -1.71 8.44 -21.85
N SER A 352 -2.58 7.43 -21.80
CA SER A 352 -2.48 6.23 -22.64
C SER A 352 -2.53 6.58 -24.12
N LEU A 353 -3.46 7.44 -24.54
CA LEU A 353 -3.59 7.88 -25.94
C LEU A 353 -2.36 8.66 -26.39
N ILE A 354 -1.82 9.54 -25.55
CA ILE A 354 -0.59 10.30 -25.85
C ILE A 354 0.59 9.33 -26.06
N LEU A 355 0.80 8.39 -25.15
CA LEU A 355 1.89 7.41 -25.24
C LEU A 355 1.77 6.53 -26.48
N LEU A 356 0.57 6.09 -26.84
CA LEU A 356 0.32 5.31 -28.07
C LEU A 356 0.55 6.14 -29.34
N GLY A 357 0.13 7.40 -29.34
CA GLY A 357 0.37 8.32 -30.45
C GLY A 357 1.86 8.55 -30.71
N LEU A 358 2.63 8.81 -29.66
CA LEU A 358 4.08 8.95 -29.71
C LEU A 358 4.77 7.66 -30.21
N SER A 359 4.29 6.50 -29.76
CA SER A 359 4.80 5.19 -30.16
C SER A 359 4.55 4.92 -31.64
N SER A 360 3.36 5.27 -32.14
CA SER A 360 2.98 5.08 -33.55
C SER A 360 3.87 5.90 -34.50
N ASN A 361 4.14 7.17 -34.14
CA ASN A 361 5.01 8.04 -34.93
C ASN A 361 6.46 7.51 -35.00
N LYS A 362 6.98 6.99 -33.89
CA LYS A 362 8.34 6.44 -33.84
C LYS A 362 8.52 5.20 -34.71
N LEU A 363 7.52 4.32 -34.75
CA LEU A 363 7.51 3.15 -35.62
C LEU A 363 7.42 3.54 -37.09
N LYS A 364 6.80 4.68 -37.42
CA LYS A 364 6.75 5.21 -38.81
C LYS A 364 8.15 5.62 -39.30
N ASN A 365 8.98 6.20 -38.45
CA ASN A 365 10.27 6.78 -38.83
C ASN A 365 11.44 5.77 -38.83
N ARG A 366 11.26 4.57 -38.26
CA ARG A 366 12.32 3.56 -38.13
C ARG A 366 12.13 2.28 -38.93
N ALA A 367 11.11 2.20 -39.77
CA ALA A 367 10.83 1.14 -40.74
C ALA A 367 10.91 1.67 -42.15
#